data_ac8d8fb44f45fda4169199a4c37795fb
#
_entry.id   ac8d8fb44f45fda4169199a4c37795fb
#
_cell.length_a   1.000
_cell.length_b   1.000
_cell.length_c   1.000
_cell.angle_alpha   90.00
_cell.angle_beta   90.00
_cell.angle_gamma   90.00
#
_symmetry.space_group_name_H-M   'P 1'
#
loop_
_entity.id
_entity.type
_entity.pdbx_description
1 polymer ?
#
loop_
_entity_poly.entity_id
_entity_poly.type
_entity_poly.pdbx_seq_one_letter_code
_entity_poly.pdbx_strand_id
1 'polypeptide(L)'
;KTLFIKKLKKIKKKNVVLLGHMGSGKTLLAKKIARELKIEHYDSDQKIVELEKKSISEIFESRGEKYFRKIEEEVVLNLIQKKNIVVSLGGGSIINKNIRNMIKQSSFSIFLDVNLEKLESRLSKSKNRPLLKNTNILNKLKDLDTQRRKYYLDSDAKLQNTGSISKTYMNFIDILSKINVKNYKFKNKE
;
A
#
# COMPACT_ATOMS: atom_id res chain seq x y z
N LYS A 1 -5.11 -14.12 -14.27
CA LYS A 1 -4.24 -14.79 -13.29
C LYS A 1 -2.90 -15.22 -13.90
N THR A 2 -2.91 -16.01 -14.97
CA THR A 2 -1.68 -16.54 -15.58
C THR A 2 -0.69 -15.46 -16.01
N LEU A 3 -1.15 -14.38 -16.66
CA LEU A 3 -0.30 -13.25 -17.04
C LEU A 3 0.34 -12.58 -15.82
N PHE A 4 -0.44 -12.32 -14.77
CA PHE A 4 0.03 -11.74 -13.51
C PHE A 4 1.18 -12.55 -12.91
N ILE A 5 0.97 -13.85 -12.73
CA ILE A 5 1.98 -14.76 -12.17
C ILE A 5 3.23 -14.82 -13.05
N LYS A 6 3.06 -14.94 -14.38
CA LYS A 6 4.18 -14.96 -15.33
C LYS A 6 5.02 -13.68 -15.26
N LYS A 7 4.36 -12.51 -15.17
CA LYS A 7 5.07 -11.22 -15.09
C LYS A 7 5.85 -11.09 -13.77
N LEU A 8 5.25 -11.41 -12.63
CA LEU A 8 5.95 -11.40 -11.35
C LEU A 8 7.16 -12.34 -11.33
N LYS A 9 6.98 -13.58 -11.82
CA LYS A 9 8.10 -14.53 -11.92
C LYS A 9 9.25 -14.00 -12.76
N LYS A 10 8.96 -13.37 -13.91
CA LYS A 10 9.98 -12.79 -14.79
C LYS A 10 10.84 -11.74 -14.11
N ILE A 11 10.27 -10.95 -13.22
CA ILE A 11 10.99 -9.91 -12.47
C ILE A 11 11.41 -10.37 -11.06
N LYS A 12 11.32 -11.67 -10.77
CA LYS A 12 11.68 -12.29 -9.49
C LYS A 12 10.93 -11.72 -8.28
N LYS A 13 9.68 -11.31 -8.48
CA LYS A 13 8.80 -10.81 -7.40
C LYS A 13 7.72 -11.82 -7.04
N LYS A 14 7.35 -11.85 -5.75
CA LYS A 14 6.39 -12.81 -5.21
C LYS A 14 4.94 -12.32 -5.31
N ASN A 15 4.74 -11.01 -5.15
CA ASN A 15 3.42 -10.39 -4.98
C ASN A 15 3.43 -8.93 -5.45
N VAL A 16 2.27 -8.28 -5.34
CA VAL A 16 2.12 -6.83 -5.56
C VAL A 16 1.80 -6.14 -4.24
N VAL A 17 2.47 -5.04 -3.96
CA VAL A 17 2.21 -4.19 -2.80
C VAL A 17 1.73 -2.81 -3.26
N LEU A 18 0.58 -2.38 -2.75
CA LEU A 18 0.02 -1.06 -2.98
C LEU A 18 0.41 -0.10 -1.87
N LEU A 19 1.05 0.99 -2.23
CA LEU A 19 1.54 2.06 -1.35
C LEU A 19 0.76 3.35 -1.58
N GLY A 20 0.77 4.25 -0.61
CA GLY A 20 0.17 5.58 -0.71
C GLY A 20 -0.56 6.00 0.55
N HIS A 21 -1.03 7.24 0.55
CA HIS A 21 -1.72 7.85 1.69
C HIS A 21 -3.04 7.14 2.04
N MET A 22 -3.50 7.36 3.27
CA MET A 22 -4.88 7.02 3.65
C MET A 22 -5.87 7.70 2.69
N GLY A 23 -6.96 7.03 2.36
CA GLY A 23 -7.95 7.57 1.40
C GLY A 23 -7.55 7.48 -0.08
N SER A 24 -6.34 7.01 -0.42
CA SER A 24 -5.92 6.90 -1.82
C SER A 24 -6.65 5.79 -2.61
N GLY A 25 -7.34 4.86 -1.93
CA GLY A 25 -8.11 3.80 -2.59
C GLY A 25 -7.36 2.46 -2.73
N LYS A 26 -6.27 2.25 -2.02
CA LYS A 26 -5.47 1.00 -2.06
C LYS A 26 -6.31 -0.25 -1.84
N THR A 27 -7.08 -0.29 -0.75
CA THR A 27 -7.92 -1.44 -0.40
C THR A 27 -8.98 -1.73 -1.46
N LEU A 28 -9.60 -0.68 -2.04
CA LEU A 28 -10.57 -0.84 -3.12
C LEU A 28 -9.92 -1.41 -4.38
N LEU A 29 -8.74 -0.90 -4.74
CA LEU A 29 -7.99 -1.40 -5.88
C LEU A 29 -7.52 -2.84 -5.64
N ALA A 30 -7.01 -3.16 -4.44
CA ALA A 30 -6.59 -4.52 -4.08
C ALA A 30 -7.75 -5.52 -4.23
N LYS A 31 -8.94 -5.17 -3.70
CA LYS A 31 -10.17 -5.98 -3.86
C LYS A 31 -10.55 -6.17 -5.32
N LYS A 32 -10.49 -5.12 -6.13
CA LYS A 32 -10.78 -5.21 -7.58
C LYS A 32 -9.78 -6.11 -8.28
N ILE A 33 -8.47 -5.94 -8.04
CA ILE A 33 -7.42 -6.78 -8.61
C ILE A 33 -7.62 -8.25 -8.21
N ALA A 34 -7.86 -8.51 -6.93
CA ALA A 34 -8.04 -9.86 -6.39
C ALA A 34 -9.21 -10.57 -7.05
N ARG A 35 -10.35 -9.90 -7.17
CA ARG A 35 -11.56 -10.42 -7.81
C ARG A 35 -11.31 -10.76 -9.30
N GLU A 36 -10.79 -9.81 -10.07
CA GLU A 36 -10.60 -9.98 -11.51
C GLU A 36 -9.52 -11.02 -11.85
N LEU A 37 -8.47 -11.09 -11.03
CA LEU A 37 -7.39 -12.05 -11.25
C LEU A 37 -7.59 -13.37 -10.50
N LYS A 38 -8.65 -13.51 -9.71
CA LYS A 38 -8.93 -14.69 -8.86
C LYS A 38 -7.72 -15.06 -7.98
N ILE A 39 -7.19 -14.06 -7.25
CA ILE A 39 -6.10 -14.18 -6.29
C ILE A 39 -6.53 -13.56 -4.96
N GLU A 40 -5.78 -13.81 -3.90
CA GLU A 40 -6.06 -13.22 -2.60
C GLU A 40 -5.58 -11.77 -2.49
N HIS A 41 -6.23 -11.00 -1.64
CA HIS A 41 -5.74 -9.71 -1.19
C HIS A 41 -5.72 -9.64 0.33
N TYR A 42 -4.81 -8.84 0.85
CA TYR A 42 -4.71 -8.54 2.27
C TYR A 42 -4.56 -7.04 2.49
N ASP A 43 -5.18 -6.54 3.54
CA ASP A 43 -4.98 -5.20 4.06
C ASP A 43 -4.21 -5.30 5.37
N SER A 44 -3.06 -4.64 5.48
CA SER A 44 -2.21 -4.77 6.67
C SER A 44 -2.87 -4.20 7.92
N ASP A 45 -3.61 -3.09 7.79
CA ASP A 45 -4.31 -2.47 8.91
C ASP A 45 -5.43 -3.40 9.42
N GLN A 46 -6.17 -4.01 8.49
CA GLN A 46 -7.20 -4.99 8.83
C GLN A 46 -6.60 -6.23 9.51
N LYS A 47 -5.45 -6.72 9.03
CA LYS A 47 -4.78 -7.88 9.65
C LYS A 47 -4.30 -7.59 11.07
N ILE A 48 -3.84 -6.37 11.36
CA ILE A 48 -3.50 -5.96 12.72
C ILE A 48 -4.75 -5.97 13.61
N VAL A 49 -5.87 -5.42 13.12
CA VAL A 49 -7.15 -5.41 13.88
C VAL A 49 -7.64 -6.84 14.15
N GLU A 50 -7.55 -7.74 13.17
CA GLU A 50 -7.93 -9.16 13.36
C GLU A 50 -7.05 -9.88 14.41
N LEU A 51 -5.75 -9.59 14.41
CA LEU A 51 -4.78 -10.17 15.35
C LEU A 51 -4.99 -9.67 16.78
N GLU A 52 -5.09 -8.35 16.92
CA GLU A 52 -5.18 -7.67 18.22
C GLU A 52 -6.60 -7.66 18.81
N LYS A 53 -7.61 -7.95 18.00
CA LYS A 53 -9.04 -7.84 18.34
C LYS A 53 -9.42 -6.45 18.88
N LYS A 54 -8.68 -5.43 18.46
CA LYS A 54 -8.84 -4.03 18.80
C LYS A 54 -8.71 -3.17 17.56
N SER A 55 -9.41 -2.06 17.52
CA SER A 55 -9.20 -1.05 16.50
C SER A 55 -7.78 -0.45 16.61
N ILE A 56 -7.28 0.10 15.52
CA ILE A 56 -5.96 0.77 15.53
C ILE A 56 -5.93 1.89 16.57
N SER A 57 -7.03 2.63 16.75
CA SER A 57 -7.15 3.67 17.77
C SER A 57 -6.97 3.13 19.17
N GLU A 58 -7.67 2.06 19.50
CA GLU A 58 -7.57 1.41 20.83
C GLU A 58 -6.18 0.86 21.09
N ILE A 59 -5.48 0.38 20.04
CA ILE A 59 -4.08 -0.06 20.16
C ILE A 59 -3.19 1.13 20.49
N PHE A 60 -3.33 2.25 19.76
CA PHE A 60 -2.56 3.47 20.04
C PHE A 60 -2.84 4.02 21.45
N GLU A 61 -4.10 4.06 21.88
CA GLU A 61 -4.51 4.56 23.19
C GLU A 61 -4.02 3.66 24.35
N SER A 62 -4.13 2.33 24.17
CA SER A 62 -3.83 1.37 25.26
C SER A 62 -2.37 0.93 25.33
N ARG A 63 -1.63 0.94 24.19
CA ARG A 63 -0.26 0.39 24.11
C ARG A 63 0.75 1.32 23.41
N GLY A 64 0.29 2.44 22.85
CA GLY A 64 1.11 3.46 22.24
C GLY A 64 1.63 3.12 20.84
N GLU A 65 2.22 4.12 20.18
CA GLU A 65 2.71 4.01 18.81
C GLU A 65 3.85 2.99 18.66
N LYS A 66 4.76 2.91 19.61
CA LYS A 66 5.91 1.98 19.55
C LYS A 66 5.47 0.54 19.45
N TYR A 67 4.45 0.15 20.23
CA TYR A 67 3.87 -1.19 20.17
C TYR A 67 3.20 -1.44 18.83
N PHE A 68 2.36 -0.49 18.37
CA PHE A 68 1.72 -0.60 17.06
C PHE A 68 2.75 -0.81 15.93
N ARG A 69 3.83 -0.02 15.90
CA ARG A 69 4.87 -0.15 14.87
C ARG A 69 5.57 -1.49 14.88
N LYS A 70 5.76 -2.10 16.04
CA LYS A 70 6.31 -3.46 16.15
C LYS A 70 5.40 -4.48 15.49
N ILE A 71 4.10 -4.47 15.84
CA ILE A 71 3.12 -5.40 15.26
C ILE A 71 2.91 -5.13 13.76
N GLU A 72 2.85 -3.86 13.36
CA GLU A 72 2.75 -3.48 11.95
C GLU A 72 3.91 -4.10 11.14
N GLU A 73 5.14 -4.03 11.64
CA GLU A 73 6.30 -4.63 11.01
C GLU A 73 6.15 -6.15 10.90
N GLU A 74 5.85 -6.85 11.98
CA GLU A 74 5.67 -8.31 12.00
C GLU A 74 4.60 -8.77 11.00
N VAL A 75 3.42 -8.14 11.02
CA VAL A 75 2.31 -8.46 10.11
C VAL A 75 2.68 -8.21 8.66
N VAL A 76 3.28 -7.05 8.37
CA VAL A 76 3.64 -6.69 6.99
C VAL A 76 4.71 -7.62 6.44
N LEU A 77 5.77 -7.93 7.21
CA LEU A 77 6.83 -8.84 6.77
C LEU A 77 6.28 -10.24 6.47
N ASN A 78 5.34 -10.74 7.29
CA ASN A 78 4.68 -12.02 7.04
C ASN A 78 3.82 -11.99 5.77
N LEU A 79 3.06 -10.92 5.53
CA LEU A 79 2.23 -10.78 4.33
C LEU A 79 3.08 -10.72 3.05
N ILE A 80 4.18 -9.98 3.06
CA ILE A 80 5.07 -9.80 1.89
C ILE A 80 5.73 -11.12 1.46
N GLN A 81 5.89 -12.09 2.35
CA GLN A 81 6.45 -13.40 2.00
C GLN A 81 5.49 -14.29 1.19
N LYS A 82 4.18 -14.03 1.27
CA LYS A 82 3.18 -14.79 0.49
C LYS A 82 3.34 -14.54 -1.00
N LYS A 83 2.97 -15.53 -1.82
CA LYS A 83 3.09 -15.46 -3.28
C LYS A 83 1.74 -15.25 -3.95
N ASN A 84 1.75 -14.57 -5.10
CA ASN A 84 0.59 -14.41 -5.98
C ASN A 84 -0.61 -13.73 -5.30
N ILE A 85 -0.35 -12.75 -4.46
CA ILE A 85 -1.34 -11.97 -3.73
C ILE A 85 -1.18 -10.47 -4.02
N VAL A 86 -2.15 -9.69 -3.60
CA VAL A 86 -2.06 -8.23 -3.52
C VAL A 86 -2.17 -7.79 -2.06
N VAL A 87 -1.23 -6.94 -1.63
CA VAL A 87 -1.22 -6.37 -0.28
C VAL A 87 -1.45 -4.87 -0.36
N SER A 88 -2.44 -4.35 0.35
CA SER A 88 -2.56 -2.92 0.61
C SER A 88 -1.94 -2.59 1.97
N LEU A 89 -0.95 -1.70 1.98
CA LEU A 89 -0.25 -1.32 3.20
C LEU A 89 -0.87 -0.10 3.88
N GLY A 90 -0.84 -0.09 5.19
CA GLY A 90 -1.04 1.10 6.00
C GLY A 90 -0.13 2.24 5.53
N GLY A 91 -0.67 3.49 5.48
CA GLY A 91 0.09 4.60 4.90
C GLY A 91 1.39 4.95 5.64
N GLY A 92 1.54 4.52 6.90
CA GLY A 92 2.74 4.73 7.71
C GLY A 92 3.80 3.64 7.59
N SER A 93 3.43 2.44 7.16
CA SER A 93 4.32 1.27 7.12
C SER A 93 5.59 1.52 6.30
N ILE A 94 5.52 2.38 5.28
CA ILE A 94 6.65 2.70 4.40
C ILE A 94 7.79 3.45 5.12
N ILE A 95 7.57 4.01 6.31
CA ILE A 95 8.60 4.68 7.10
C ILE A 95 9.58 3.65 7.69
N ASN A 96 9.13 2.41 7.91
CA ASN A 96 9.96 1.36 8.46
C ASN A 96 10.98 0.86 7.41
N LYS A 97 12.27 0.87 7.76
CA LYS A 97 13.36 0.48 6.86
C LYS A 97 13.31 -1.01 6.48
N ASN A 98 12.98 -1.89 7.43
CA ASN A 98 12.91 -3.34 7.19
C ASN A 98 11.78 -3.68 6.23
N ILE A 99 10.61 -3.04 6.39
CA ILE A 99 9.49 -3.16 5.46
C ILE A 99 9.91 -2.70 4.06
N ARG A 100 10.57 -1.54 3.90
CA ARG A 100 11.05 -1.06 2.59
C ARG A 100 12.02 -2.04 1.94
N ASN A 101 12.96 -2.56 2.71
CA ASN A 101 13.95 -3.53 2.21
C ASN A 101 13.25 -4.81 1.72
N MET A 102 12.32 -5.35 2.50
CA MET A 102 11.57 -6.55 2.12
C MET A 102 10.69 -6.31 0.88
N ILE A 103 10.04 -5.14 0.76
CA ILE A 103 9.28 -4.76 -0.44
C ILE A 103 10.21 -4.76 -1.65
N LYS A 104 11.37 -4.10 -1.56
CA LYS A 104 12.35 -4.06 -2.66
C LYS A 104 12.79 -5.45 -3.11
N GLN A 105 13.00 -6.36 -2.18
CA GLN A 105 13.43 -7.72 -2.49
C GLN A 105 12.31 -8.59 -3.08
N SER A 106 11.13 -8.54 -2.49
CA SER A 106 10.11 -9.57 -2.70
C SER A 106 8.88 -9.13 -3.48
N SER A 107 8.58 -7.83 -3.55
CA SER A 107 7.32 -7.32 -4.07
C SER A 107 7.50 -6.41 -5.28
N PHE A 108 6.53 -6.40 -6.18
CA PHE A 108 6.35 -5.33 -7.15
C PHE A 108 5.50 -4.24 -6.50
N SER A 109 6.13 -3.11 -6.21
CA SER A 109 5.51 -2.03 -5.46
C SER A 109 4.89 -0.98 -6.39
N ILE A 110 3.67 -0.55 -6.05
CA ILE A 110 2.94 0.46 -6.81
C ILE A 110 2.50 1.58 -5.88
N PHE A 111 2.96 2.79 -6.13
CA PHE A 111 2.48 3.98 -5.46
C PHE A 111 1.16 4.45 -6.07
N LEU A 112 0.08 4.38 -5.31
CA LEU A 112 -1.23 4.93 -5.69
C LEU A 112 -1.27 6.41 -5.32
N ASP A 113 -0.90 7.26 -6.27
CA ASP A 113 -0.80 8.71 -6.10
C ASP A 113 -2.16 9.38 -6.29
N VAL A 114 -2.50 10.25 -5.36
CA VAL A 114 -3.72 11.06 -5.36
C VAL A 114 -3.36 12.44 -4.86
N ASN A 115 -3.90 13.46 -5.51
CA ASN A 115 -3.75 14.85 -5.09
C ASN A 115 -4.29 15.05 -3.65
N LEU A 116 -3.60 15.86 -2.83
CA LEU A 116 -3.88 16.00 -1.40
C LEU A 116 -5.26 16.62 -1.14
N GLU A 117 -5.70 17.58 -1.96
CA GLU A 117 -7.02 18.19 -1.85
C GLU A 117 -8.14 17.18 -2.12
N LYS A 118 -7.88 16.24 -3.06
CA LYS A 118 -8.79 15.14 -3.32
C LYS A 118 -8.83 14.13 -2.19
N LEU A 119 -7.69 13.89 -1.53
CA LEU A 119 -7.63 13.08 -0.32
C LEU A 119 -8.39 13.74 0.82
N GLU A 120 -8.20 15.03 1.03
CA GLU A 120 -8.94 15.80 2.03
C GLU A 120 -10.45 15.67 1.84
N SER A 121 -10.96 15.91 0.62
CA SER A 121 -12.39 15.76 0.29
C SER A 121 -12.92 14.34 0.55
N ARG A 122 -12.11 13.29 0.37
CA ARG A 122 -12.51 11.91 0.68
C ARG A 122 -12.52 11.64 2.18
N LEU A 123 -11.57 12.21 2.89
CA LEU A 123 -11.35 11.96 4.32
C LEU A 123 -12.33 12.75 5.20
N SER A 124 -12.70 13.95 4.80
CA SER A 124 -13.70 14.77 5.50
C SER A 124 -15.09 14.11 5.56
N LYS A 125 -15.40 13.25 4.58
CA LYS A 125 -16.63 12.44 4.55
C LYS A 125 -16.57 11.16 5.40
N SER A 126 -15.40 10.83 5.98
CA SER A 126 -15.18 9.57 6.72
C SER A 126 -15.17 9.81 8.22
N LYS A 127 -16.14 9.25 8.95
CA LYS A 127 -16.30 9.43 10.41
C LYS A 127 -15.28 8.65 11.28
N ASN A 128 -14.52 7.67 10.72
CA ASN A 128 -13.74 6.69 11.50
C ASN A 128 -12.23 6.83 11.34
N ARG A 129 -11.64 8.03 11.57
CA ARG A 129 -10.19 8.20 11.47
C ARG A 129 -9.61 9.02 12.62
N PRO A 130 -9.01 8.34 13.63
CA PRO A 130 -8.50 8.98 14.85
C PRO A 130 -7.42 10.04 14.61
N LEU A 131 -6.52 9.79 13.64
CA LEU A 131 -5.42 10.70 13.30
C LEU A 131 -5.88 12.04 12.69
N LEU A 132 -7.17 12.18 12.40
CA LEU A 132 -7.75 13.37 11.76
C LEU A 132 -8.75 14.10 12.66
N LYS A 133 -9.00 13.62 13.88
CA LYS A 133 -9.87 14.30 14.83
C LYS A 133 -9.24 15.65 15.22
N ASN A 134 -10.05 16.72 15.14
CA ASN A 134 -9.68 18.08 15.58
C ASN A 134 -8.45 18.71 14.88
N THR A 135 -8.10 18.28 13.65
CA THR A 135 -6.98 18.85 12.90
C THR A 135 -7.42 19.31 11.51
N ASN A 136 -6.74 20.32 10.98
CA ASN A 136 -6.85 20.65 9.56
C ASN A 136 -6.31 19.46 8.74
N ILE A 137 -7.22 18.74 8.08
CA ILE A 137 -6.94 17.50 7.35
C ILE A 137 -5.87 17.74 6.29
N LEU A 138 -5.97 18.83 5.54
CA LEU A 138 -5.03 19.16 4.46
C LEU A 138 -3.62 19.40 5.00
N ASN A 139 -3.49 20.17 6.08
CA ASN A 139 -2.18 20.41 6.70
C ASN A 139 -1.57 19.10 7.20
N LYS A 140 -2.35 18.25 7.86
CA LYS A 140 -1.90 16.94 8.31
C LYS A 140 -1.46 16.05 7.14
N LEU A 141 -2.18 16.08 6.02
CA LEU A 141 -1.80 15.35 4.81
C LEU A 141 -0.50 15.88 4.22
N LYS A 142 -0.28 17.20 4.19
CA LYS A 142 0.98 17.83 3.73
C LYS A 142 2.16 17.38 4.58
N ASP A 143 2.02 17.40 5.91
CA ASP A 143 3.05 16.92 6.83
C ASP A 143 3.41 15.45 6.59
N LEU A 144 2.38 14.60 6.47
CA LEU A 144 2.56 13.18 6.19
C LEU A 144 3.17 12.95 4.79
N ASP A 145 2.81 13.75 3.81
CA ASP A 145 3.39 13.65 2.46
C ASP A 145 4.86 14.04 2.45
N THR A 146 5.23 15.12 3.13
CA THR A 146 6.63 15.55 3.29
C THR A 146 7.50 14.43 3.87
N GLN A 147 7.00 13.70 4.87
CA GLN A 147 7.72 12.60 5.51
C GLN A 147 7.83 11.34 4.63
N ARG A 148 6.77 11.04 3.83
CA ARG A 148 6.58 9.72 3.21
C ARG A 148 6.80 9.71 1.71
N ARG A 149 6.62 10.84 1.02
CA ARG A 149 6.60 10.93 -0.44
C ARG A 149 7.86 10.36 -1.09
N LYS A 150 9.04 10.65 -0.52
CA LYS A 150 10.31 10.11 -1.01
C LYS A 150 10.33 8.58 -1.06
N TYR A 151 9.70 7.93 -0.08
CA TYR A 151 9.62 6.47 -0.01
C TYR A 151 8.56 5.91 -0.95
N TYR A 152 7.44 6.64 -1.14
CA TYR A 152 6.43 6.25 -2.13
C TYR A 152 6.97 6.35 -3.55
N LEU A 153 7.74 7.40 -3.86
CA LEU A 153 8.35 7.60 -5.18
C LEU A 153 9.43 6.57 -5.52
N ASP A 154 10.00 5.91 -4.52
CA ASP A 154 10.95 4.80 -4.71
C ASP A 154 10.27 3.46 -5.06
N SER A 155 8.97 3.45 -5.30
CA SER A 155 8.22 2.29 -5.80
C SER A 155 8.58 1.91 -7.23
N ASP A 156 8.26 0.66 -7.64
CA ASP A 156 8.54 0.16 -8.99
C ASP A 156 7.67 0.83 -10.05
N ALA A 157 6.46 1.24 -9.67
CA ALA A 157 5.54 1.96 -10.55
C ALA A 157 4.70 2.97 -9.77
N LYS A 158 4.27 4.02 -10.50
CA LYS A 158 3.34 5.03 -10.02
C LYS A 158 2.02 4.90 -10.77
N LEU A 159 0.92 4.94 -10.05
CA LEU A 159 -0.44 4.82 -10.57
C LEU A 159 -1.29 5.99 -10.09
N GLN A 160 -1.78 6.80 -11.01
CA GLN A 160 -2.69 7.90 -10.70
C GLN A 160 -4.11 7.38 -10.44
N ASN A 161 -4.69 7.70 -9.27
CA ASN A 161 -6.10 7.42 -9.00
C ASN A 161 -6.95 8.68 -9.17
N THR A 162 -7.51 8.83 -10.35
CA THR A 162 -8.35 9.98 -10.74
C THR A 162 -9.81 9.88 -10.31
N GLY A 163 -10.23 8.75 -9.69
CA GLY A 163 -11.57 8.61 -9.09
C GLY A 163 -12.30 7.32 -9.46
N SER A 164 -12.29 6.89 -10.71
CA SER A 164 -12.92 5.62 -11.12
C SER A 164 -12.03 4.42 -10.80
N ILE A 165 -12.54 3.50 -9.99
CA ILE A 165 -11.80 2.26 -9.66
C ILE A 165 -11.58 1.38 -10.89
N SER A 166 -12.52 1.37 -11.82
CA SER A 166 -12.40 0.61 -13.08
C SER A 166 -11.28 1.17 -13.94
N LYS A 167 -11.20 2.50 -14.10
CA LYS A 167 -10.11 3.15 -14.83
C LYS A 167 -8.77 2.90 -14.14
N THR A 168 -8.72 3.00 -12.82
CA THR A 168 -7.50 2.73 -12.04
C THR A 168 -7.05 1.28 -12.21
N TYR A 169 -7.98 0.32 -12.24
CA TYR A 169 -7.68 -1.08 -12.52
C TYR A 169 -7.14 -1.30 -13.95
N MET A 170 -7.73 -0.65 -14.97
CA MET A 170 -7.22 -0.75 -16.34
C MET A 170 -5.78 -0.22 -16.45
N ASN A 171 -5.49 0.91 -15.80
CA ASN A 171 -4.13 1.45 -15.73
C ASN A 171 -3.16 0.49 -15.00
N PHE A 172 -3.62 -0.20 -13.96
CA PHE A 172 -2.84 -1.26 -13.32
C PHE A 172 -2.52 -2.41 -14.28
N ILE A 173 -3.48 -2.85 -15.09
CA ILE A 173 -3.26 -3.90 -16.10
C ILE A 173 -2.27 -3.42 -17.18
N ASP A 174 -2.36 -2.15 -17.60
CA ASP A 174 -1.41 -1.55 -18.54
C ASP A 174 0.02 -1.54 -17.96
N ILE A 175 0.21 -1.13 -16.71
CA ILE A 175 1.50 -1.23 -16.01
C ILE A 175 2.03 -2.67 -16.04
N LEU A 176 1.17 -3.64 -15.68
CA LEU A 176 1.56 -5.05 -15.70
C LEU A 176 1.97 -5.52 -17.10
N SER A 177 1.24 -5.10 -18.14
CA SER A 177 1.53 -5.49 -19.51
C SER A 177 2.90 -5.00 -19.98
N LYS A 178 3.27 -3.80 -19.55
CA LYS A 178 4.53 -3.11 -19.89
C LYS A 178 5.74 -3.60 -19.09
N ILE A 179 5.57 -4.41 -18.05
CA ILE A 179 6.69 -4.99 -17.32
C ILE A 179 7.54 -5.83 -18.27
N ASN A 180 8.75 -5.36 -18.53
CA ASN A 180 9.76 -6.04 -19.34
C ASN A 180 11.02 -6.28 -18.50
N VAL A 181 11.53 -7.49 -18.50
CA VAL A 181 12.73 -7.87 -17.75
C VAL A 181 13.96 -7.05 -18.19
N LYS A 182 14.05 -6.69 -19.47
CA LYS A 182 15.17 -5.88 -20.00
C LYS A 182 15.19 -4.47 -19.40
N ASN A 183 14.03 -3.89 -19.09
CA ASN A 183 13.89 -2.54 -18.57
C ASN A 183 13.66 -2.50 -17.05
N TYR A 184 13.46 -3.65 -16.41
CA TYR A 184 13.29 -3.75 -14.97
C TYR A 184 14.69 -3.73 -14.33
N LYS A 185 15.16 -2.54 -13.98
CA LYS A 185 16.38 -2.39 -13.19
C LYS A 185 16.10 -3.06 -11.84
N PHE A 186 16.77 -4.19 -11.58
CA PHE A 186 16.81 -4.75 -10.24
C PHE A 186 17.42 -3.68 -9.33
N LYS A 187 16.60 -3.01 -8.54
CA LYS A 187 17.04 -2.01 -7.53
C LYS A 187 17.81 -2.65 -6.35
N ASN A 188 18.39 -3.82 -6.59
CA ASN A 188 19.14 -4.63 -5.63
C ASN A 188 20.60 -4.75 -6.09
N LYS A 189 21.32 -3.66 -6.08
CA LYS A 189 22.78 -3.66 -5.95
C LYS A 189 23.17 -2.37 -5.25
N GLU A 190 23.33 -2.46 -4.00
CA GLU A 190 24.20 -1.81 -3.04
C GLU A 190 23.66 -1.92 -1.63
#